data_fe4e7f0aeef186eba61568354affa4f4
#
_entry.id   fe4e7f0aeef186eba61568354affa4f4
#
_cell.length_a   1.000
_cell.length_b   1.000
_cell.length_c   1.000
_cell.angle_alpha   90.00
_cell.angle_beta   90.00
_cell.angle_gamma   90.00
#
_symmetry.space_group_name_H-M   'P 1'
#
loop_
_entity.id
_entity.type
_entity.pdbx_description
1 polymer ?
#
loop_
_entity_poly.entity_id
_entity_poly.type
_entity_poly.pdbx_seq_one_letter_code
_entity_poly.pdbx_strand_id
1 'polypeptide(L)'
;KMNFAVTILEGQSEPGGILLFGIPEFRLQKDVVRREITELLHLGVEIKTNMLVGPDFTVDDLFEQGYDAVFMGTGTSLPRTLDIPGKELSGILTATYFLRMVVLSDSGKLDESETLLHDGDNVVVIGAGNVAMDAARTAIRRGAENVTIVYHKTEAEISSFPSEYEAAVKEGVQFNFLKQPIAYLNKKQMRALNNIRRKPAESDETDLAGLLVQNITKTDDGQFVTEGGQEVIPCDCVILAIGPVSYTHLTL
;
A
#
# COMPACT_ATOMS: atom_id res chain seq x y z
N LYS A 1 -15.65 -31.22 -11.46
CA LYS A 1 -16.69 -30.52 -12.25
C LYS A 1 -18.04 -30.87 -11.65
N MET A 2 -18.69 -29.93 -10.97
CA MET A 2 -20.00 -30.15 -10.32
C MET A 2 -21.17 -29.65 -11.18
N ASN A 3 -20.92 -29.33 -12.46
CA ASN A 3 -21.90 -28.85 -13.46
C ASN A 3 -22.66 -27.55 -13.06
N PHE A 4 -22.01 -26.67 -12.31
CA PHE A 4 -22.52 -25.32 -12.12
C PHE A 4 -22.12 -24.41 -13.29
N ALA A 5 -23.02 -23.55 -13.74
CA ALA A 5 -22.70 -22.39 -14.54
C ALA A 5 -22.13 -21.31 -13.61
N VAL A 6 -20.94 -20.82 -13.90
CA VAL A 6 -20.25 -19.84 -13.04
C VAL A 6 -19.99 -18.57 -13.81
N THR A 7 -20.41 -17.44 -13.26
CA THR A 7 -20.07 -16.10 -13.74
C THR A 7 -19.28 -15.37 -12.65
N ILE A 8 -18.12 -14.82 -13.00
CA ILE A 8 -17.32 -13.94 -12.14
C ILE A 8 -17.64 -12.50 -12.54
N LEU A 9 -18.06 -11.69 -11.57
CA LEU A 9 -18.26 -10.25 -11.72
C LEU A 9 -17.07 -9.55 -11.09
N GLU A 10 -16.28 -8.85 -11.90
CA GLU A 10 -15.04 -8.20 -11.50
C GLU A 10 -15.20 -6.68 -11.66
N GLY A 11 -14.93 -5.93 -10.60
CA GLY A 11 -15.01 -4.47 -10.60
C GLY A 11 -13.91 -3.77 -11.40
N GLN A 12 -12.78 -4.45 -11.64
CA GLN A 12 -11.69 -3.91 -12.44
C GLN A 12 -11.86 -4.20 -13.93
N SER A 13 -11.02 -3.57 -14.75
CA SER A 13 -10.98 -3.81 -16.20
C SER A 13 -10.36 -5.15 -16.60
N GLU A 14 -9.67 -5.80 -15.67
CA GLU A 14 -9.00 -7.09 -15.87
C GLU A 14 -9.12 -7.90 -14.58
N PRO A 15 -9.49 -9.19 -14.64
CA PRO A 15 -9.61 -10.05 -13.46
C PRO A 15 -8.22 -10.42 -12.92
N GLY A 16 -8.14 -10.65 -11.60
CA GLY A 16 -6.89 -11.08 -10.95
C GLY A 16 -6.62 -10.36 -9.63
N GLY A 17 -7.37 -9.30 -9.33
CA GLY A 17 -7.32 -8.61 -8.04
C GLY A 17 -5.91 -8.28 -7.58
N ILE A 18 -5.57 -8.58 -6.33
CA ILE A 18 -4.27 -8.27 -5.74
C ILE A 18 -3.11 -9.02 -6.40
N LEU A 19 -3.34 -10.19 -6.99
CA LEU A 19 -2.30 -10.94 -7.70
C LEU A 19 -1.82 -10.19 -8.93
N LEU A 20 -2.73 -9.50 -9.61
CA LEU A 20 -2.41 -8.72 -10.81
C LEU A 20 -1.98 -7.30 -10.46
N PHE A 21 -2.68 -6.62 -9.55
CA PHE A 21 -2.54 -5.19 -9.30
C PHE A 21 -1.81 -4.82 -7.99
N GLY A 22 -1.54 -5.78 -7.10
CA GLY A 22 -0.93 -5.49 -5.80
C GLY A 22 0.44 -6.13 -5.59
N ILE A 23 0.67 -7.35 -6.09
CA ILE A 23 1.95 -8.02 -5.96
C ILE A 23 2.88 -7.53 -7.08
N PRO A 24 4.12 -7.10 -6.81
CA PRO A 24 5.05 -6.65 -7.85
C PRO A 24 5.44 -7.76 -8.83
N GLU A 25 5.78 -7.36 -10.08
CA GLU A 25 6.20 -8.26 -11.17
C GLU A 25 7.40 -9.13 -10.78
N PHE A 26 8.34 -8.58 -10.01
CA PHE A 26 9.54 -9.32 -9.56
C PHE A 26 9.24 -10.44 -8.55
N ARG A 27 8.03 -10.47 -7.96
CA ARG A 27 7.55 -11.55 -7.08
C ARG A 27 6.60 -12.51 -7.78
N LEU A 28 5.71 -11.98 -8.62
CA LEU A 28 4.72 -12.75 -9.34
C LEU A 28 4.54 -12.19 -10.75
N GLN A 29 5.07 -12.91 -11.73
CA GLN A 29 4.93 -12.57 -13.14
C GLN A 29 3.44 -12.54 -13.53
N LYS A 30 3.00 -11.45 -14.14
CA LYS A 30 1.58 -11.24 -14.47
C LYS A 30 1.05 -12.21 -15.50
N ASP A 31 1.93 -12.70 -16.39
CA ASP A 31 1.57 -13.71 -17.40
C ASP A 31 1.18 -15.05 -16.76
N VAL A 32 1.72 -15.39 -15.59
CA VAL A 32 1.29 -16.58 -14.84
C VAL A 32 -0.16 -16.40 -14.40
N VAL A 33 -0.50 -15.24 -13.83
CA VAL A 33 -1.88 -14.93 -13.38
C VAL A 33 -2.85 -14.95 -14.57
N ARG A 34 -2.48 -14.31 -15.68
CA ARG A 34 -3.33 -14.27 -16.89
C ARG A 34 -3.56 -15.65 -17.49
N ARG A 35 -2.54 -16.51 -17.48
CA ARG A 35 -2.68 -17.89 -17.92
C ARG A 35 -3.66 -18.68 -17.07
N GLU A 36 -3.58 -18.57 -15.75
CA GLU A 36 -4.54 -19.23 -14.84
C GLU A 36 -5.97 -18.74 -15.07
N ILE A 37 -6.16 -17.44 -15.33
CA ILE A 37 -7.46 -16.88 -15.67
C ILE A 37 -7.96 -17.46 -17.01
N THR A 38 -7.09 -17.59 -18.00
CA THR A 38 -7.43 -18.19 -19.30
C THR A 38 -7.90 -19.64 -19.15
N GLU A 39 -7.28 -20.42 -18.27
CA GLU A 39 -7.72 -21.78 -17.98
C GLU A 39 -9.14 -21.82 -17.36
N LEU A 40 -9.52 -20.82 -16.54
CA LEU A 40 -10.89 -20.72 -16.03
C LEU A 40 -11.89 -20.49 -17.18
N LEU A 41 -11.55 -19.63 -18.16
CA LEU A 41 -12.38 -19.41 -19.35
C LEU A 41 -12.56 -20.70 -20.17
N HIS A 42 -11.48 -21.48 -20.36
CA HIS A 42 -11.53 -22.78 -21.02
C HIS A 42 -12.40 -23.81 -20.28
N LEU A 43 -12.56 -23.67 -18.95
CA LEU A 43 -13.47 -24.48 -18.17
C LEU A 43 -14.94 -24.07 -18.30
N GLY A 44 -15.23 -22.99 -19.04
CA GLY A 44 -16.57 -22.47 -19.27
C GLY A 44 -17.03 -21.46 -18.20
N VAL A 45 -16.12 -20.89 -17.41
CA VAL A 45 -16.44 -19.76 -16.52
C VAL A 45 -16.61 -18.51 -17.35
N GLU A 46 -17.70 -17.78 -17.16
CA GLU A 46 -17.90 -16.45 -17.73
C GLU A 46 -17.26 -15.40 -16.82
N ILE A 47 -16.56 -14.41 -17.38
CA ILE A 47 -15.98 -13.30 -16.62
C ILE A 47 -16.49 -11.99 -17.21
N LYS A 48 -17.17 -11.16 -16.39
CA LYS A 48 -17.64 -9.83 -16.74
C LYS A 48 -16.85 -8.81 -15.92
N THR A 49 -16.09 -7.97 -16.60
CA THR A 49 -15.27 -6.91 -16.00
C THR A 49 -16.00 -5.58 -15.94
N ASN A 50 -15.49 -4.63 -15.16
CA ASN A 50 -16.09 -3.31 -14.91
C ASN A 50 -17.52 -3.42 -14.33
N MET A 51 -17.74 -4.43 -13.49
CA MET A 51 -19.02 -4.71 -12.82
C MET A 51 -18.86 -4.45 -11.31
N LEU A 52 -19.30 -3.30 -10.85
CA LEU A 52 -19.14 -2.90 -9.46
C LEU A 52 -20.43 -3.10 -8.67
N VAL A 53 -20.40 -4.01 -7.70
CA VAL A 53 -21.53 -4.25 -6.79
C VAL A 53 -21.79 -2.99 -5.94
N GLY A 54 -23.04 -2.58 -5.88
CA GLY A 54 -23.52 -1.37 -5.20
C GLY A 54 -23.87 -0.28 -6.21
N PRO A 55 -22.90 0.37 -6.89
CA PRO A 55 -23.21 1.39 -7.90
C PRO A 55 -23.94 0.87 -9.15
N ASP A 56 -23.54 -0.30 -9.66
CA ASP A 56 -24.08 -0.83 -10.93
C ASP A 56 -25.27 -1.77 -10.71
N PHE A 57 -25.23 -2.55 -9.64
CA PHE A 57 -26.26 -3.53 -9.27
C PHE A 57 -26.11 -3.97 -7.81
N THR A 58 -27.18 -4.49 -7.25
CA THR A 58 -27.20 -5.09 -5.90
C THR A 58 -27.07 -6.61 -5.95
N VAL A 59 -26.89 -7.25 -4.79
CA VAL A 59 -26.92 -8.72 -4.68
C VAL A 59 -28.32 -9.26 -5.00
N ASP A 60 -29.39 -8.54 -4.62
CA ASP A 60 -30.77 -8.93 -4.92
C ASP A 60 -31.03 -8.94 -6.42
N ASP A 61 -30.51 -7.96 -7.17
CA ASP A 61 -30.62 -7.92 -8.63
C ASP A 61 -30.00 -9.17 -9.28
N LEU A 62 -28.96 -9.77 -8.68
CA LEU A 62 -28.39 -11.02 -9.18
C LEU A 62 -29.33 -12.20 -9.01
N PHE A 63 -30.01 -12.30 -7.87
CA PHE A 63 -31.05 -13.33 -7.67
C PHE A 63 -32.23 -13.13 -8.61
N GLU A 64 -32.65 -11.90 -8.86
CA GLU A 64 -33.72 -11.57 -9.85
C GLU A 64 -33.29 -11.94 -11.27
N GLN A 65 -31.99 -11.86 -11.60
CA GLN A 65 -31.43 -12.31 -12.88
C GLN A 65 -31.33 -13.84 -13.01
N GLY A 66 -31.68 -14.59 -11.94
CA GLY A 66 -31.73 -16.04 -11.96
C GLY A 66 -30.48 -16.75 -11.47
N TYR A 67 -29.58 -16.06 -10.75
CA TYR A 67 -28.49 -16.74 -10.04
C TYR A 67 -29.01 -17.46 -8.80
N ASP A 68 -28.67 -18.74 -8.64
CA ASP A 68 -29.09 -19.56 -7.50
C ASP A 68 -28.25 -19.27 -6.23
N ALA A 69 -27.01 -18.81 -6.38
CA ALA A 69 -26.11 -18.50 -5.28
C ALA A 69 -25.09 -17.43 -5.67
N VAL A 70 -24.71 -16.61 -4.71
CA VAL A 70 -23.68 -15.58 -4.86
C VAL A 70 -22.57 -15.84 -3.85
N PHE A 71 -21.31 -15.97 -4.34
CA PHE A 71 -20.12 -16.03 -3.51
C PHE A 71 -19.42 -14.68 -3.52
N MET A 72 -19.25 -14.07 -2.36
CA MET A 72 -18.62 -12.76 -2.22
C MET A 72 -17.13 -12.92 -1.95
N GLY A 73 -16.30 -12.71 -2.97
CA GLY A 73 -14.85 -12.75 -2.91
C GLY A 73 -14.20 -11.39 -3.20
N THR A 74 -14.81 -10.29 -2.70
CA THR A 74 -14.44 -8.90 -3.03
C THR A 74 -13.11 -8.43 -2.44
N GLY A 75 -12.48 -9.23 -1.59
CA GLY A 75 -11.22 -8.88 -0.92
C GLY A 75 -11.37 -7.78 0.13
N THR A 76 -10.25 -7.18 0.51
CA THR A 76 -10.16 -6.10 1.50
C THR A 76 -9.57 -4.87 0.85
N SER A 77 -10.40 -4.04 0.25
CA SER A 77 -9.97 -2.89 -0.55
C SER A 77 -9.66 -1.64 0.27
N LEU A 78 -10.11 -1.56 1.54
CA LEU A 78 -9.86 -0.38 2.36
C LEU A 78 -8.56 -0.53 3.15
N PRO A 79 -7.56 0.29 2.86
CA PRO A 79 -6.33 0.33 3.63
C PRO A 79 -6.56 1.01 4.99
N ARG A 80 -5.77 0.62 5.99
CA ARG A 80 -5.67 1.39 7.25
C ARG A 80 -4.84 2.64 7.00
N THR A 81 -5.25 3.72 7.66
CA THR A 81 -4.49 4.98 7.71
C THR A 81 -4.08 5.26 9.15
N LEU A 82 -3.11 6.13 9.32
CA LEU A 82 -2.73 6.65 10.64
C LEU A 82 -3.46 7.97 10.87
N ASP A 83 -4.22 8.02 11.96
CA ASP A 83 -4.92 9.25 12.38
C ASP A 83 -3.98 10.09 13.26
N ILE A 84 -2.98 10.70 12.63
CA ILE A 84 -1.99 11.57 13.24
C ILE A 84 -1.98 12.93 12.55
N PRO A 85 -1.50 14.01 13.21
CA PRO A 85 -1.42 15.33 12.59
C PRO A 85 -0.71 15.32 11.24
N GLY A 86 -1.23 16.07 10.28
CA GLY A 86 -0.69 16.19 8.93
C GLY A 86 -1.13 15.10 7.95
N LYS A 87 -2.11 14.25 8.31
CA LYS A 87 -2.61 13.14 7.45
C LYS A 87 -3.21 13.60 6.12
N GLU A 88 -3.50 14.89 5.98
CA GLU A 88 -4.06 15.53 4.79
C GLU A 88 -2.99 16.02 3.80
N LEU A 89 -1.70 15.92 4.16
CA LEU A 89 -0.61 16.34 3.29
C LEU A 89 -0.50 15.48 2.05
N SER A 90 -0.12 16.09 0.93
CA SER A 90 0.24 15.36 -0.29
C SER A 90 1.51 14.53 -0.07
N GLY A 91 1.67 13.43 -0.81
CA GLY A 91 2.81 12.52 -0.64
C GLY A 91 2.58 11.40 0.38
N ILE A 92 1.38 11.28 0.97
CA ILE A 92 1.01 10.17 1.85
C ILE A 92 0.17 9.17 1.05
N LEU A 93 0.69 7.98 0.83
CA LEU A 93 0.10 6.93 0.01
C LEU A 93 -0.16 5.67 0.83
N THR A 94 -1.15 4.88 0.43
CA THR A 94 -1.25 3.50 0.93
C THR A 94 -0.46 2.56 0.03
N ALA A 95 0.14 1.51 0.58
CA ALA A 95 0.95 0.58 -0.18
C ALA A 95 0.15 -0.10 -1.31
N THR A 96 -1.11 -0.43 -1.08
CA THR A 96 -1.99 -1.02 -2.10
C THR A 96 -2.25 -0.07 -3.25
N TYR A 97 -2.46 1.21 -2.98
CA TYR A 97 -2.61 2.23 -4.00
C TYR A 97 -1.31 2.42 -4.78
N PHE A 98 -0.19 2.62 -4.09
CA PHE A 98 1.13 2.79 -4.71
C PHE A 98 1.48 1.63 -5.65
N LEU A 99 1.39 0.38 -5.16
CA LEU A 99 1.72 -0.80 -5.95
C LEU A 99 0.80 -0.96 -7.16
N ARG A 100 -0.49 -0.66 -7.01
CA ARG A 100 -1.44 -0.67 -8.11
C ARG A 100 -1.09 0.36 -9.19
N MET A 101 -0.79 1.59 -8.79
CA MET A 101 -0.45 2.66 -9.74
C MET A 101 0.84 2.33 -10.50
N VAL A 102 1.82 1.72 -9.83
CA VAL A 102 3.03 1.21 -10.49
C VAL A 102 2.70 0.18 -11.58
N VAL A 103 1.85 -0.80 -11.29
CA VAL A 103 1.42 -1.80 -12.29
C VAL A 103 0.67 -1.15 -13.46
N LEU A 104 -0.19 -0.19 -13.19
CA LEU A 104 -0.93 0.52 -14.23
C LEU A 104 0.01 1.37 -15.11
N SER A 105 0.99 2.03 -14.50
CA SER A 105 2.04 2.77 -15.22
C SER A 105 2.84 1.85 -16.13
N ASP A 106 3.32 0.70 -15.62
CA ASP A 106 4.08 -0.29 -16.40
C ASP A 106 3.28 -0.87 -17.59
N SER A 107 1.97 -0.92 -17.44
CA SER A 107 1.08 -1.37 -18.53
C SER A 107 0.69 -0.28 -19.53
N GLY A 108 1.24 0.95 -19.39
CA GLY A 108 0.93 2.10 -20.25
C GLY A 108 -0.51 2.62 -20.10
N LYS A 109 -1.16 2.33 -18.97
CA LYS A 109 -2.54 2.76 -18.68
C LYS A 109 -2.63 4.07 -17.90
N LEU A 110 -1.48 4.66 -17.55
CA LEU A 110 -1.37 5.95 -16.86
C LEU A 110 -0.52 6.90 -17.66
N ASP A 111 -0.82 8.20 -17.58
CA ASP A 111 0.04 9.27 -18.10
C ASP A 111 1.27 9.45 -17.19
N GLU A 112 2.40 9.89 -17.78
CA GLU A 112 3.64 10.20 -17.04
C GLU A 112 3.41 11.26 -15.94
N SER A 113 2.41 12.13 -16.09
CA SER A 113 2.02 13.14 -15.10
C SER A 113 1.41 12.55 -13.81
N GLU A 114 1.02 11.28 -13.82
CA GLU A 114 0.46 10.56 -12.67
C GLU A 114 1.54 9.78 -11.89
N THR A 115 2.81 10.08 -12.13
CA THR A 115 3.94 9.47 -11.42
C THR A 115 3.88 9.81 -9.94
N LEU A 116 3.86 8.77 -9.10
CA LEU A 116 3.73 8.90 -7.64
C LEU A 116 5.05 9.16 -6.92
N LEU A 117 6.17 8.84 -7.56
CA LEU A 117 7.53 9.06 -7.07
C LEU A 117 8.37 9.69 -8.16
N HIS A 118 9.30 10.55 -7.77
CA HIS A 118 10.28 11.17 -8.65
C HIS A 118 11.67 10.60 -8.35
N ASP A 119 12.54 10.64 -9.36
CA ASP A 119 13.93 10.28 -9.17
C ASP A 119 14.57 11.15 -8.08
N GLY A 120 15.21 10.50 -7.11
CA GLY A 120 15.84 11.18 -5.99
C GLY A 120 14.94 11.39 -4.76
N ASP A 121 13.67 10.97 -4.78
CA ASP A 121 12.79 11.06 -3.62
C ASP A 121 13.31 10.22 -2.44
N ASN A 122 13.12 10.76 -1.23
CA ASN A 122 13.29 10.04 0.02
C ASN A 122 11.95 9.44 0.44
N VAL A 123 11.87 8.13 0.52
CA VAL A 123 10.64 7.42 0.80
C VAL A 123 10.67 6.76 2.17
N VAL A 124 9.65 6.97 2.96
CA VAL A 124 9.44 6.24 4.22
C VAL A 124 8.28 5.26 4.04
N VAL A 125 8.52 3.99 4.36
CA VAL A 125 7.47 2.96 4.40
C VAL A 125 7.16 2.63 5.85
N ILE A 126 5.89 2.75 6.26
CA ILE A 126 5.45 2.46 7.63
C ILE A 126 4.88 1.05 7.70
N GLY A 127 5.54 0.16 8.44
CA GLY A 127 5.19 -1.25 8.58
C GLY A 127 6.32 -2.18 8.15
N ALA A 128 6.28 -3.46 8.58
CA ALA A 128 7.33 -4.45 8.28
C ALA A 128 6.75 -5.83 7.89
N GLY A 129 5.59 -5.86 7.23
CA GLY A 129 5.03 -7.06 6.60
C GLY A 129 5.50 -7.21 5.15
N ASN A 130 5.07 -8.30 4.48
CA ASN A 130 5.41 -8.56 3.08
C ASN A 130 5.07 -7.39 2.15
N VAL A 131 3.92 -6.72 2.38
CA VAL A 131 3.50 -5.56 1.58
C VAL A 131 4.44 -4.36 1.77
N ALA A 132 5.02 -4.20 2.98
CA ALA A 132 6.02 -3.16 3.22
C ALA A 132 7.32 -3.44 2.45
N MET A 133 7.77 -4.70 2.43
CA MET A 133 8.93 -5.11 1.64
C MET A 133 8.69 -4.89 0.15
N ASP A 134 7.51 -5.25 -0.35
CA ASP A 134 7.11 -5.04 -1.74
C ASP A 134 7.12 -3.55 -2.11
N ALA A 135 6.52 -2.70 -1.27
CA ALA A 135 6.47 -1.26 -1.50
C ALA A 135 7.87 -0.63 -1.46
N ALA A 136 8.69 -0.98 -0.47
CA ALA A 136 10.03 -0.44 -0.33
C ALA A 136 10.94 -0.82 -1.52
N ARG A 137 10.95 -2.10 -1.90
CA ARG A 137 11.72 -2.58 -3.06
C ARG A 137 11.23 -1.98 -4.38
N THR A 138 9.92 -1.78 -4.49
CA THR A 138 9.34 -1.11 -5.65
C THR A 138 9.75 0.35 -5.70
N ALA A 139 9.76 1.08 -4.57
CA ALA A 139 10.20 2.46 -4.51
C ALA A 139 11.66 2.63 -4.97
N ILE A 140 12.58 1.77 -4.50
CA ILE A 140 13.97 1.75 -5.00
C ILE A 140 14.02 1.57 -6.53
N ARG A 141 13.28 0.60 -7.05
CA ARG A 141 13.24 0.31 -8.50
C ARG A 141 12.61 1.43 -9.32
N ARG A 142 11.89 2.34 -8.68
CA ARG A 142 11.28 3.54 -9.27
C ARG A 142 12.13 4.80 -9.12
N GLY A 143 13.39 4.68 -8.68
CA GLY A 143 14.35 5.79 -8.63
C GLY A 143 14.36 6.55 -7.32
N ALA A 144 13.70 6.08 -6.26
CA ALA A 144 13.87 6.67 -4.94
C ALA A 144 15.35 6.59 -4.50
N GLU A 145 15.91 7.69 -3.99
CA GLU A 145 17.31 7.77 -3.56
C GLU A 145 17.51 7.02 -2.24
N ASN A 146 16.61 7.25 -1.29
CA ASN A 146 16.64 6.60 0.00
C ASN A 146 15.27 6.03 0.33
N VAL A 147 15.23 4.76 0.76
CA VAL A 147 14.02 4.10 1.22
C VAL A 147 14.23 3.57 2.62
N THR A 148 13.43 4.05 3.57
CA THR A 148 13.52 3.67 4.98
C THR A 148 12.21 3.04 5.44
N ILE A 149 12.28 1.82 5.95
CA ILE A 149 11.15 1.18 6.66
C ILE A 149 11.17 1.65 8.11
N VAL A 150 10.05 2.21 8.57
CA VAL A 150 9.80 2.59 9.96
C VAL A 150 8.88 1.56 10.59
N TYR A 151 9.34 0.95 11.68
CA TYR A 151 8.61 -0.08 12.38
C TYR A 151 8.59 0.13 13.90
N HIS A 152 7.40 -0.01 14.49
CA HIS A 152 7.20 0.21 15.92
C HIS A 152 7.65 -0.93 16.82
N LYS A 153 8.10 -2.08 16.26
CA LYS A 153 8.62 -3.22 17.01
C LYS A 153 10.10 -3.43 16.70
N THR A 154 10.65 -4.49 17.28
CA THR A 154 12.02 -4.93 17.05
C THR A 154 12.19 -5.67 15.72
N GLU A 155 13.42 -5.84 15.27
CA GLU A 155 13.77 -6.63 14.10
C GLU A 155 13.27 -8.09 14.21
N ALA A 156 13.37 -8.70 15.38
CA ALA A 156 12.92 -10.06 15.63
C ALA A 156 11.39 -10.25 15.48
N GLU A 157 10.62 -9.16 15.48
CA GLU A 157 9.16 -9.16 15.36
C GLU A 157 8.67 -8.76 13.96
N ILE A 158 9.56 -8.73 12.98
CA ILE A 158 9.21 -8.54 11.56
C ILE A 158 8.23 -9.64 11.15
N SER A 159 7.13 -9.25 10.49
CA SER A 159 6.09 -10.17 10.04
C SER A 159 6.21 -10.60 8.57
N SER A 160 7.18 -10.08 7.84
CA SER A 160 7.49 -10.54 6.49
C SER A 160 8.24 -11.88 6.49
N PHE A 161 8.24 -12.57 5.36
CA PHE A 161 9.10 -13.73 5.18
C PHE A 161 10.58 -13.32 5.27
N PRO A 162 11.46 -14.14 5.90
CA PRO A 162 12.89 -13.83 6.00
C PRO A 162 13.54 -13.52 4.64
N SER A 163 13.19 -14.28 3.60
CA SER A 163 13.70 -14.06 2.24
C SER A 163 13.35 -12.68 1.67
N GLU A 164 12.18 -12.13 2.02
CA GLU A 164 11.76 -10.80 1.55
C GLU A 164 12.50 -9.69 2.30
N TYR A 165 12.71 -9.88 3.61
CA TYR A 165 13.52 -8.97 4.41
C TYR A 165 14.97 -8.93 3.88
N GLU A 166 15.58 -10.09 3.69
CA GLU A 166 16.96 -10.20 3.15
C GLU A 166 17.08 -9.55 1.75
N ALA A 167 16.07 -9.74 0.90
CA ALA A 167 16.05 -9.13 -0.42
C ALA A 167 15.93 -7.59 -0.33
N ALA A 168 15.10 -7.07 0.57
CA ALA A 168 14.98 -5.64 0.81
C ALA A 168 16.31 -5.02 1.31
N VAL A 169 16.97 -5.67 2.26
CA VAL A 169 18.31 -5.25 2.76
C VAL A 169 19.34 -5.24 1.62
N LYS A 170 19.37 -6.30 0.79
CA LYS A 170 20.29 -6.36 -0.36
C LYS A 170 20.04 -5.27 -1.40
N GLU A 171 18.81 -4.84 -1.56
CA GLU A 171 18.45 -3.75 -2.49
C GLU A 171 18.70 -2.36 -1.89
N GLY A 172 19.17 -2.27 -0.64
CA GLY A 172 19.54 -1.00 -0.01
C GLY A 172 18.45 -0.35 0.85
N VAL A 173 17.36 -1.07 1.14
CA VAL A 173 16.33 -0.57 2.06
C VAL A 173 16.92 -0.44 3.47
N GLN A 174 16.74 0.71 4.09
CA GLN A 174 17.12 0.99 5.46
C GLN A 174 15.99 0.64 6.43
N PHE A 175 16.32 0.31 7.68
CA PHE A 175 15.32 -0.07 8.70
C PHE A 175 15.52 0.72 9.98
N ASN A 176 14.47 1.40 10.42
CA ASN A 176 14.36 2.13 11.67
C ASN A 176 13.34 1.43 12.59
N PHE A 177 13.84 0.61 13.48
CA PHE A 177 13.04 -0.13 14.46
C PHE A 177 12.75 0.72 15.71
N LEU A 178 11.73 0.32 16.47
CA LEU A 178 11.33 0.97 17.70
C LEU A 178 11.01 2.45 17.51
N LYS A 179 10.36 2.77 16.39
CA LYS A 179 9.94 4.12 16.02
C LYS A 179 8.42 4.16 15.85
N GLN A 180 7.76 4.99 16.66
CA GLN A 180 6.33 5.24 16.59
C GLN A 180 6.06 6.52 15.80
N PRO A 181 5.43 6.48 14.63
CA PRO A 181 4.99 7.68 13.92
C PRO A 181 4.00 8.50 14.77
N ILE A 182 4.21 9.82 14.86
CA ILE A 182 3.37 10.71 15.66
C ILE A 182 2.88 11.95 14.92
N ALA A 183 3.52 12.36 13.84
CA ALA A 183 3.02 13.43 12.96
C ALA A 183 3.70 13.38 11.59
N TYR A 184 2.99 13.81 10.56
CA TYR A 184 3.54 14.18 9.28
C TYR A 184 3.86 15.66 9.29
N LEU A 185 5.00 16.05 8.73
CA LEU A 185 5.48 17.43 8.73
C LEU A 185 5.53 17.97 7.31
N ASN A 186 5.00 19.17 7.11
CA ASN A 186 5.11 19.87 5.85
C ASN A 186 6.44 20.66 5.73
N LYS A 187 6.72 21.20 4.54
CA LYS A 187 7.94 21.98 4.27
C LYS A 187 8.08 23.19 5.19
N LYS A 188 6.97 23.85 5.55
CA LYS A 188 6.99 25.00 6.48
C LYS A 188 7.44 24.60 7.89
N GLN A 189 6.92 23.49 8.40
CA GLN A 189 7.29 22.95 9.72
C GLN A 189 8.75 22.49 9.74
N MET A 190 9.20 21.78 8.68
CA MET A 190 10.60 21.36 8.54
C MET A 190 11.57 22.53 8.51
N ARG A 191 11.22 23.63 7.83
CA ARG A 191 12.04 24.84 7.83
C ARG A 191 12.10 25.51 9.21
N ALA A 192 11.00 25.52 9.93
CA ALA A 192 10.97 26.06 11.29
C ALA A 192 11.88 25.29 12.23
N LEU A 193 11.86 23.96 12.15
CA LEU A 193 12.76 23.08 12.92
C LEU A 193 14.24 23.33 12.60
N ASN A 194 14.57 23.56 11.35
CA ASN A 194 15.93 23.78 10.87
C ASN A 194 16.36 25.28 10.93
N ASN A 195 15.55 26.17 11.50
CA ASN A 195 15.81 27.62 11.56
C ASN A 195 16.03 28.28 10.19
N ILE A 196 15.47 27.74 9.12
CA ILE A 196 15.61 28.26 7.74
C ILE A 196 14.65 29.43 7.55
N ARG A 197 15.19 30.65 7.40
CA ARG A 197 14.43 31.88 7.13
C ARG A 197 14.31 32.12 5.63
N ARG A 198 13.29 31.58 4.99
CA ARG A 198 12.91 31.84 3.59
C ARG A 198 11.43 32.19 3.52
N LYS A 199 11.04 33.02 2.53
CA LYS A 199 9.62 33.30 2.28
C LYS A 199 8.90 31.99 1.90
N PRO A 200 7.80 31.60 2.57
CA PRO A 200 7.05 30.38 2.26
C PRO A 200 6.46 30.43 0.85
N ALA A 201 6.42 29.28 0.18
CA ALA A 201 5.61 29.06 -1.01
C ALA A 201 4.26 28.45 -0.58
N GLU A 202 3.24 28.49 -1.44
CA GLU A 202 1.94 27.84 -1.16
C GLU A 202 2.09 26.33 -0.92
N SER A 203 2.91 25.65 -1.74
CA SER A 203 3.21 24.22 -1.59
C SER A 203 3.91 23.87 -0.25
N ASP A 204 4.47 24.85 0.46
CA ASP A 204 5.14 24.60 1.73
C ASP A 204 4.16 24.17 2.85
N GLU A 205 2.86 24.43 2.70
CA GLU A 205 1.82 24.05 3.66
C GLU A 205 1.13 22.73 3.31
N THR A 206 1.18 22.31 2.05
CA THR A 206 0.47 21.15 1.51
C THR A 206 1.36 19.94 1.29
N ASP A 207 2.65 20.14 1.01
CA ASP A 207 3.54 19.05 0.67
C ASP A 207 4.22 18.46 1.89
N LEU A 208 4.23 17.12 1.94
CA LEU A 208 5.01 16.36 2.91
C LEU A 208 6.51 16.71 2.76
N ALA A 209 7.21 16.75 3.90
CA ALA A 209 8.65 16.98 3.93
C ALA A 209 9.35 16.18 5.05
N GLY A 210 8.58 15.48 5.90
CA GLY A 210 9.16 14.65 6.93
C GLY A 210 8.14 13.90 7.77
N LEU A 211 8.60 12.87 8.45
CA LEU A 211 7.87 12.08 9.43
C LEU A 211 8.47 12.31 10.81
N LEU A 212 7.68 12.79 11.75
CA LEU A 212 8.06 12.86 13.16
C LEU A 212 7.76 11.53 13.84
N VAL A 213 8.77 10.94 14.44
CA VAL A 213 8.67 9.67 15.16
C VAL A 213 9.07 9.84 16.62
N GLN A 214 8.44 9.08 17.49
CA GLN A 214 8.78 8.92 18.90
C GLN A 214 9.61 7.65 19.06
N ASN A 215 10.74 7.75 19.75
CA ASN A 215 11.51 6.59 20.15
C ASN A 215 10.77 5.81 21.23
N ILE A 216 10.70 4.50 21.07
CA ILE A 216 10.07 3.60 22.02
C ILE A 216 11.02 2.45 22.35
N THR A 217 10.83 1.82 23.50
CA THR A 217 11.56 0.61 23.89
C THR A 217 10.58 -0.50 24.25
N LYS A 218 11.06 -1.74 24.18
CA LYS A 218 10.31 -2.91 24.63
C LYS A 218 10.77 -3.27 26.05
N THR A 219 9.84 -3.27 26.99
CA THR A 219 10.09 -3.66 28.38
C THR A 219 10.20 -5.18 28.52
N ASP A 220 10.72 -5.65 29.66
CA ASP A 220 10.91 -7.10 29.95
C ASP A 220 9.59 -7.88 29.93
N ASP A 221 8.46 -7.24 30.24
CA ASP A 221 7.12 -7.80 30.15
C ASP A 221 6.52 -7.74 28.72
N GLY A 222 7.30 -7.26 27.76
CA GLY A 222 6.96 -7.25 26.34
C GLY A 222 6.10 -6.07 25.89
N GLN A 223 5.86 -5.08 26.74
CA GLN A 223 5.15 -3.85 26.38
C GLN A 223 6.07 -2.87 25.66
N PHE A 224 5.49 -2.02 24.81
CA PHE A 224 6.22 -0.92 24.16
C PHE A 224 5.90 0.39 24.89
N VAL A 225 6.91 1.05 25.40
CA VAL A 225 6.78 2.30 26.14
C VAL A 225 7.61 3.39 25.48
N THR A 226 7.18 4.63 25.64
CA THR A 226 7.94 5.80 25.16
C THR A 226 9.24 5.90 25.97
N GLU A 227 10.37 5.89 25.26
CA GLU A 227 11.68 6.12 25.83
C GLU A 227 12.54 6.95 24.89
N GLY A 228 13.19 7.97 25.43
CA GLY A 228 14.01 8.87 24.63
C GLY A 228 13.23 9.98 23.95
N GLY A 229 13.90 10.65 23.00
CA GLY A 229 13.39 11.82 22.30
C GLY A 229 12.56 11.50 21.08
N GLN A 230 12.09 12.59 20.47
CA GLN A 230 11.49 12.56 19.13
C GLN A 230 12.59 12.78 18.09
N GLU A 231 12.37 12.22 16.91
CA GLU A 231 13.26 12.32 15.77
C GLU A 231 12.45 12.64 14.51
N VAL A 232 13.03 13.43 13.63
CA VAL A 232 12.43 13.73 12.31
C VAL A 232 13.18 12.95 11.25
N ILE A 233 12.44 12.17 10.47
CA ILE A 233 12.94 11.49 9.27
C ILE A 233 12.51 12.34 8.07
N PRO A 234 13.43 13.03 7.38
CA PRO A 234 13.12 13.76 6.16
C PRO A 234 12.61 12.80 5.09
N CYS A 235 11.50 13.14 4.44
CA CYS A 235 10.96 12.32 3.34
C CYS A 235 10.02 13.15 2.46
N ASP A 236 9.97 12.78 1.20
CA ASP A 236 9.13 13.38 0.17
C ASP A 236 7.84 12.56 -0.02
N CYS A 237 7.89 11.27 0.33
CA CYS A 237 6.76 10.36 0.26
C CYS A 237 6.71 9.44 1.48
N VAL A 238 5.50 9.17 2.00
CA VAL A 238 5.22 8.14 3.01
C VAL A 238 4.27 7.11 2.44
N ILE A 239 4.65 5.83 2.53
CA ILE A 239 3.82 4.70 2.08
C ILE A 239 3.36 3.90 3.30
N LEU A 240 2.04 3.85 3.52
CA LEU A 240 1.40 3.14 4.62
C LEU A 240 1.22 1.66 4.28
N ALA A 241 1.96 0.78 4.94
CA ALA A 241 1.91 -0.67 4.78
C ALA A 241 1.48 -1.38 6.07
N ILE A 242 0.49 -0.82 6.77
CA ILE A 242 0.01 -1.25 8.10
C ILE A 242 -1.19 -2.22 8.04
N GLY A 243 -1.42 -2.80 6.88
CA GLY A 243 -2.46 -3.78 6.61
C GLY A 243 -3.81 -3.17 6.22
N PRO A 244 -4.72 -3.97 5.66
CA PRO A 244 -6.08 -3.54 5.33
C PRO A 244 -7.01 -3.60 6.54
N VAL A 245 -8.15 -2.91 6.42
CA VAL A 245 -9.30 -3.13 7.30
C VAL A 245 -10.11 -4.27 6.71
N SER A 246 -10.33 -5.36 7.48
CA SER A 246 -11.29 -6.37 7.08
C SER A 246 -12.71 -5.85 7.33
N TYR A 247 -13.52 -5.72 6.28
CA TYR A 247 -14.95 -5.57 6.41
C TYR A 247 -15.55 -6.90 6.82
N THR A 248 -15.89 -7.05 8.10
CA THR A 248 -16.61 -8.22 8.61
C THR A 248 -18.12 -8.05 8.56
N HIS A 249 -18.63 -6.87 8.23
CA HIS A 249 -20.05 -6.58 8.13
C HIS A 249 -20.37 -5.97 6.76
N LEU A 250 -20.88 -6.83 5.88
CA LEU A 250 -21.71 -6.37 4.78
C LEU A 250 -23.11 -6.16 5.36
N THR A 251 -23.54 -4.91 5.47
CA THR A 251 -24.95 -4.63 5.65
C THR A 251 -25.58 -4.91 4.29
N LEU A 252 -26.23 -6.06 4.18
CA LEU A 252 -27.10 -6.41 3.06
C LEU A 252 -28.37 -5.58 3.13
#